data_0bdd1946f51f091cdcb1ac64d061558e
#
_entry.id   0bdd1946f51f091cdcb1ac64d061558e
#
_cell.length_a   1.000
_cell.length_b   1.000
_cell.length_c   1.000
_cell.angle_alpha   90.00
_cell.angle_beta   90.00
_cell.angle_gamma   90.00
#
_symmetry.space_group_name_H-M   'P 1'
#
loop_
_entity.id
_entity.type
_entity.pdbx_description
1 polymer ?
#
loop_
_entity_poly.entity_id
_entity_poly.type
_entity_poly.pdbx_seq_one_letter_code
_entity_poly.pdbx_strand_id
1 'polypeptide(L)'
;MIVEDDAFSRSTLTDALRHQGLEVVGATDNAKDAIAACQKFAPAVAICDLDLGLGPTGLDVAHALRKNSPNIGIIILTSYRDPRLADPNLPELPLGSILMNKKELTSMAILGMQINAAARDPLKKRKQDWAKTGKFQTLSSTQIEILRSIADGMSTVDIAKSRDVSEQSIEKTIQRICRNLEIPITNDRNQRIQLVRAFFFGAGHEI
;
A
#
# COMPACT_ATOMS: atom_id res chain seq x y z
N MET A 1 -4.03 -2.69 18.15
CA MET A 1 -2.64 -3.12 17.91
C MET A 1 -2.07 -2.48 16.66
N ILE A 2 -0.75 -2.45 16.51
CA ILE A 2 -0.02 -1.87 15.37
C ILE A 2 0.89 -2.95 14.77
N VAL A 3 0.98 -2.99 13.44
CA VAL A 3 1.91 -3.81 12.68
C VAL A 3 2.64 -2.88 11.70
N GLU A 4 3.91 -2.63 11.92
CA GLU A 4 4.75 -1.67 11.20
C GLU A 4 6.20 -2.13 11.31
N ASP A 5 6.91 -2.34 10.23
CA ASP A 5 8.30 -2.83 10.24
C ASP A 5 9.30 -1.75 10.64
N ASP A 6 9.07 -0.49 10.24
CA ASP A 6 9.93 0.62 10.64
C ASP A 6 9.78 0.94 12.13
N ALA A 7 10.88 0.79 12.88
CA ALA A 7 10.89 0.97 14.32
C ALA A 7 10.53 2.39 14.78
N PHE A 8 10.94 3.41 14.01
CA PHE A 8 10.63 4.80 14.33
C PHE A 8 9.14 5.10 14.09
N SER A 9 8.60 4.71 12.95
CA SER A 9 7.17 4.84 12.62
C SER A 9 6.31 4.11 13.64
N ARG A 10 6.68 2.87 13.99
CA ARG A 10 5.98 2.04 14.98
C ARG A 10 5.92 2.69 16.35
N SER A 11 7.06 3.21 16.84
CA SER A 11 7.15 3.92 18.12
C SER A 11 6.34 5.21 18.10
N THR A 12 6.53 6.04 17.08
CA THR A 12 5.83 7.32 16.91
C THR A 12 4.31 7.15 16.88
N LEU A 13 3.83 6.17 16.11
CA LEU A 13 2.41 5.87 16.02
C LEU A 13 1.84 5.35 17.35
N THR A 14 2.61 4.52 18.05
CA THR A 14 2.25 4.00 19.38
C THR A 14 2.06 5.13 20.38
N ASP A 15 3.04 6.03 20.47
CA ASP A 15 3.01 7.14 21.42
C ASP A 15 1.90 8.14 21.07
N ALA A 16 1.71 8.44 19.80
CA ALA A 16 0.67 9.34 19.35
C ALA A 16 -0.73 8.81 19.67
N LEU A 17 -0.98 7.50 19.50
CA LEU A 17 -2.26 6.89 19.84
C LEU A 17 -2.49 6.86 21.37
N ARG A 18 -1.45 6.56 22.15
CA ARG A 18 -1.54 6.62 23.63
C ARG A 18 -1.84 8.02 24.13
N HIS A 19 -1.25 9.05 23.53
CA HIS A 19 -1.55 10.46 23.87
C HIS A 19 -3.00 10.84 23.60
N GLN A 20 -3.67 10.14 22.68
CA GLN A 20 -5.11 10.29 22.43
C GLN A 20 -6.00 9.45 23.37
N GLY A 21 -5.41 8.81 24.37
CA GLY A 21 -6.13 7.95 25.31
C GLY A 21 -6.51 6.59 24.76
N LEU A 22 -5.91 6.17 23.62
CA LEU A 22 -6.14 4.84 23.05
C LEU A 22 -5.14 3.84 23.64
N GLU A 23 -5.64 2.69 24.09
CA GLU A 23 -4.81 1.61 24.57
C GLU A 23 -4.16 0.86 23.41
N VAL A 24 -2.82 0.86 23.34
CA VAL A 24 -2.04 0.08 22.37
C VAL A 24 -1.56 -1.18 23.04
N VAL A 25 -2.30 -2.28 22.89
CA VAL A 25 -2.06 -3.58 23.52
C VAL A 25 -0.94 -4.39 22.86
N GLY A 26 -0.47 -3.99 21.68
CA GLY A 26 0.64 -4.63 20.97
C GLY A 26 1.13 -3.77 19.81
N ALA A 27 2.45 -3.77 19.60
CA ALA A 27 3.11 -3.14 18.46
C ALA A 27 4.20 -4.11 17.97
N THR A 28 4.08 -4.60 16.75
CA THR A 28 4.89 -5.67 16.17
C THR A 28 5.43 -5.26 14.81
N ASP A 29 6.51 -5.88 14.36
CA ASP A 29 7.18 -5.59 13.09
C ASP A 29 7.01 -6.67 12.03
N ASN A 30 6.30 -7.76 12.37
CA ASN A 30 6.15 -8.89 11.47
C ASN A 30 4.81 -9.62 11.67
N ALA A 31 4.45 -10.42 10.68
CA ALA A 31 3.19 -11.17 10.65
C ALA A 31 3.04 -12.18 11.80
N LYS A 32 4.11 -12.90 12.15
CA LYS A 32 4.09 -13.95 13.17
C LYS A 32 3.74 -13.37 14.54
N ASP A 33 4.43 -12.32 14.93
CA ASP A 33 4.23 -11.67 16.23
C ASP A 33 2.90 -10.93 16.27
N ALA A 34 2.44 -10.37 15.13
CA ALA A 34 1.11 -9.78 15.02
C ALA A 34 0.00 -10.80 15.30
N ILE A 35 0.09 -12.00 14.72
CA ILE A 35 -0.89 -13.07 14.97
C ILE A 35 -0.87 -13.50 16.43
N ALA A 36 0.32 -13.71 17.00
CA ALA A 36 0.47 -14.08 18.42
C ALA A 36 -0.09 -13.01 19.35
N ALA A 37 0.20 -11.73 19.10
CA ALA A 37 -0.34 -10.61 19.86
C ALA A 37 -1.87 -10.51 19.75
N CYS A 38 -2.41 -10.73 18.55
CA CYS A 38 -3.85 -10.73 18.32
C CYS A 38 -4.55 -11.82 19.14
N GLN A 39 -3.99 -13.03 19.18
CA GLN A 39 -4.53 -14.13 19.97
C GLN A 39 -4.45 -13.87 21.48
N LYS A 40 -3.36 -13.27 21.93
CA LYS A 40 -3.11 -12.99 23.35
C LYS A 40 -3.96 -11.86 23.91
N PHE A 41 -4.12 -10.77 23.14
CA PHE A 41 -4.69 -9.53 23.63
C PHE A 41 -6.10 -9.22 23.08
N ALA A 42 -6.56 -9.98 22.07
CA ALA A 42 -7.86 -9.79 21.42
C ALA A 42 -8.17 -8.31 21.09
N PRO A 43 -7.30 -7.60 20.33
CA PRO A 43 -7.50 -6.18 20.06
C PRO A 43 -8.77 -5.92 19.26
N ALA A 44 -9.46 -4.82 19.56
CA ALA A 44 -10.62 -4.40 18.79
C ALA A 44 -10.26 -3.97 17.36
N VAL A 45 -9.06 -3.39 17.17
CA VAL A 45 -8.58 -2.88 15.88
C VAL A 45 -7.10 -3.23 15.68
N ALA A 46 -6.76 -3.64 14.47
CA ALA A 46 -5.39 -3.73 13.98
C ALA A 46 -5.15 -2.63 12.93
N ILE A 47 -4.06 -1.90 13.12
CA ILE A 47 -3.50 -0.96 12.14
C ILE A 47 -2.28 -1.64 11.55
N CYS A 48 -2.28 -1.90 10.25
CA CYS A 48 -1.20 -2.58 9.56
C CYS A 48 -0.62 -1.65 8.49
N ASP A 49 0.70 -1.48 8.48
CA ASP A 49 1.34 -0.92 7.28
C ASP A 49 1.17 -1.90 6.12
N LEU A 50 0.99 -1.37 4.93
CA LEU A 50 0.88 -2.18 3.72
C LEU A 50 2.21 -2.86 3.38
N ASP A 51 3.31 -2.13 3.52
CA ASP A 51 4.66 -2.59 3.20
C ASP A 51 5.39 -2.94 4.50
N LEU A 52 5.59 -4.22 4.73
CA LEU A 52 6.30 -4.75 5.90
C LEU A 52 7.69 -5.29 5.52
N GLY A 53 8.25 -4.80 4.42
CA GLY A 53 9.54 -5.23 3.92
C GLY A 53 9.50 -6.63 3.27
N LEU A 54 10.52 -7.45 3.53
CA LEU A 54 10.60 -8.80 2.98
C LEU A 54 9.62 -9.75 3.66
N GLY A 55 8.70 -10.33 2.88
CA GLY A 55 7.76 -11.33 3.39
C GLY A 55 6.29 -10.99 3.13
N PRO A 56 5.38 -11.40 4.03
CA PRO A 56 3.96 -11.12 3.92
C PRO A 56 3.68 -9.62 3.98
N THR A 57 2.81 -9.14 3.11
CA THR A 57 2.32 -7.77 3.11
C THR A 57 1.38 -7.49 4.28
N GLY A 58 1.13 -6.22 4.60
CA GLY A 58 0.12 -5.86 5.60
C GLY A 58 -1.28 -6.36 5.26
N LEU A 59 -1.59 -6.60 3.98
CA LEU A 59 -2.86 -7.23 3.58
C LEU A 59 -2.90 -8.71 3.91
N ASP A 60 -1.79 -9.43 3.73
CA ASP A 60 -1.69 -10.84 4.13
C ASP A 60 -1.87 -10.98 5.65
N VAL A 61 -1.23 -10.07 6.41
CA VAL A 61 -1.40 -10.00 7.87
C VAL A 61 -2.85 -9.70 8.22
N ALA A 62 -3.50 -8.73 7.57
CA ALA A 62 -4.89 -8.38 7.82
C ALA A 62 -5.85 -9.55 7.57
N HIS A 63 -5.62 -10.32 6.50
CA HIS A 63 -6.37 -11.56 6.23
C HIS A 63 -6.16 -12.61 7.32
N ALA A 64 -4.91 -12.82 7.75
CA ALA A 64 -4.59 -13.76 8.82
C ALA A 64 -5.22 -13.36 10.16
N LEU A 65 -5.18 -12.06 10.51
CA LEU A 65 -5.81 -11.53 11.70
C LEU A 65 -7.34 -11.70 11.65
N ARG A 66 -7.96 -11.42 10.50
CA ARG A 66 -9.41 -11.59 10.31
C ARG A 66 -9.84 -13.06 10.39
N LYS A 67 -9.02 -13.98 9.91
CA LYS A 67 -9.25 -15.44 10.05
C LYS A 67 -9.26 -15.88 11.50
N ASN A 68 -8.36 -15.34 12.34
CA ASN A 68 -8.26 -15.64 13.75
C ASN A 68 -9.29 -14.88 14.61
N SER A 69 -9.64 -13.67 14.22
CA SER A 69 -10.56 -12.78 14.93
C SER A 69 -11.54 -12.15 13.92
N PRO A 70 -12.66 -12.82 13.59
CA PRO A 70 -13.58 -12.41 12.52
C PRO A 70 -14.14 -10.99 12.66
N ASN A 71 -14.22 -10.48 13.86
CA ASN A 71 -14.78 -9.16 14.17
C ASN A 71 -13.71 -8.10 14.46
N ILE A 72 -12.42 -8.37 14.21
CA ILE A 72 -11.39 -7.34 14.38
C ILE A 72 -11.55 -6.25 13.33
N GLY A 73 -11.53 -4.98 13.72
CA GLY A 73 -11.45 -3.86 12.80
C GLY A 73 -10.06 -3.82 12.16
N ILE A 74 -10.00 -3.57 10.84
CA ILE A 74 -8.72 -3.50 10.10
C ILE A 74 -8.58 -2.10 9.51
N ILE A 75 -7.41 -1.50 9.73
CA ILE A 75 -6.97 -0.27 9.07
C ILE A 75 -5.64 -0.59 8.39
N ILE A 76 -5.57 -0.38 7.09
CA ILE A 76 -4.33 -0.45 6.33
C ILE A 76 -3.80 0.97 6.16
N LEU A 77 -2.58 1.21 6.63
CA LEU A 77 -1.84 2.43 6.33
C LEU A 77 -0.90 2.17 5.16
N THR A 78 -0.72 3.16 4.30
CA THR A 78 0.20 3.03 3.17
C THR A 78 0.78 4.38 2.78
N SER A 79 2.05 4.39 2.40
CA SER A 79 2.68 5.54 1.75
C SER A 79 2.40 5.58 0.25
N TYR A 80 2.01 4.46 -0.34
CA TYR A 80 1.73 4.35 -1.77
C TYR A 80 0.46 5.10 -2.15
N ARG A 81 0.51 5.88 -3.23
CA ARG A 81 -0.67 6.53 -3.84
C ARG A 81 -1.57 5.51 -4.55
N ASP A 82 -0.96 4.44 -5.03
CA ASP A 82 -1.66 3.26 -5.55
C ASP A 82 -1.00 2.01 -4.96
N PRO A 83 -1.70 1.23 -4.14
CA PRO A 83 -1.16 0.02 -3.51
C PRO A 83 -0.60 -1.02 -4.48
N ARG A 84 -1.08 -1.06 -5.74
CA ARG A 84 -0.53 -1.93 -6.77
C ARG A 84 0.93 -1.62 -7.11
N LEU A 85 1.42 -0.43 -6.74
CA LEU A 85 2.85 -0.09 -6.83
C LEU A 85 3.68 -0.77 -5.74
N ALA A 86 3.08 -1.17 -4.62
CA ALA A 86 3.76 -1.99 -3.61
C ALA A 86 3.88 -3.44 -4.11
N ASP A 87 2.77 -4.05 -4.52
CA ASP A 87 2.74 -5.38 -5.14
C ASP A 87 1.57 -5.44 -6.13
N PRO A 88 1.79 -5.80 -7.42
CA PRO A 88 0.72 -5.93 -8.40
C PRO A 88 -0.26 -7.08 -8.11
N ASN A 89 0.15 -8.04 -7.27
CA ASN A 89 -0.63 -9.23 -6.88
C ASN A 89 -1.24 -9.11 -5.49
N LEU A 90 -1.35 -7.88 -4.95
CA LEU A 90 -1.97 -7.68 -3.64
C LEU A 90 -3.36 -8.33 -3.58
N PRO A 91 -3.67 -9.07 -2.51
CA PRO A 91 -5.02 -9.58 -2.30
C PRO A 91 -6.03 -8.44 -2.11
N GLU A 92 -7.31 -8.72 -2.32
CA GLU A 92 -8.36 -7.77 -2.01
C GLU A 92 -8.35 -7.41 -0.52
N LEU A 93 -8.77 -6.19 -0.21
CA LEU A 93 -8.93 -5.76 1.18
C LEU A 93 -9.97 -6.63 1.89
N PRO A 94 -9.71 -7.09 3.13
CA PRO A 94 -10.71 -7.78 3.93
C PRO A 94 -11.98 -6.92 4.07
N LEU A 95 -13.15 -7.54 4.03
CA LEU A 95 -14.43 -6.83 4.12
C LEU A 95 -14.44 -5.87 5.31
N GLY A 96 -14.86 -4.64 5.07
CA GLY A 96 -14.98 -3.61 6.11
C GLY A 96 -13.66 -2.97 6.55
N SER A 97 -12.53 -3.34 5.96
CA SER A 97 -11.25 -2.67 6.21
C SER A 97 -11.29 -1.20 5.77
N ILE A 98 -10.48 -0.38 6.41
CA ILE A 98 -10.26 1.02 6.05
C ILE A 98 -8.85 1.13 5.48
N LEU A 99 -8.73 1.70 4.30
CA LEU A 99 -7.43 2.03 3.71
C LEU A 99 -7.19 3.53 3.86
N MET A 100 -6.00 3.89 4.32
CA MET A 100 -5.60 5.29 4.52
C MET A 100 -4.20 5.54 4.00
N ASN A 101 -4.01 6.65 3.29
CA ASN A 101 -2.68 7.07 2.91
C ASN A 101 -2.01 7.82 4.07
N LYS A 102 -0.78 7.42 4.43
CA LYS A 102 -0.01 8.06 5.53
C LYS A 102 0.16 9.57 5.30
N LYS A 103 0.27 10.03 4.04
CA LYS A 103 0.41 11.45 3.68
C LYS A 103 -0.87 12.26 3.85
N GLU A 104 -2.03 11.61 3.84
CA GLU A 104 -3.33 12.25 4.05
C GLU A 104 -3.70 12.35 5.53
N LEU A 105 -2.92 11.73 6.42
CA LEU A 105 -3.06 11.84 7.86
C LEU A 105 -2.53 13.19 8.36
N THR A 106 -3.27 14.25 8.10
CA THR A 106 -2.93 15.62 8.52
C THR A 106 -3.06 15.81 10.04
N SER A 107 -3.75 14.93 10.74
CA SER A 107 -3.83 14.90 12.19
C SER A 107 -4.12 13.49 12.72
N MET A 108 -3.61 13.20 13.92
CA MET A 108 -3.89 11.92 14.59
C MET A 108 -5.37 11.77 14.99
N ALA A 109 -6.12 12.87 15.11
CA ALA A 109 -7.55 12.83 15.37
C ALA A 109 -8.34 12.12 14.24
N ILE A 110 -7.90 12.28 12.97
CA ILE A 110 -8.49 11.58 11.84
C ILE A 110 -8.29 10.06 11.99
N LEU A 111 -7.09 9.63 12.35
CA LEU A 111 -6.84 8.22 12.61
C LEU A 111 -7.66 7.69 13.77
N GLY A 112 -7.76 8.45 14.87
CA GLY A 112 -8.60 8.10 16.02
C GLY A 112 -10.08 7.90 15.65
N MET A 113 -10.64 8.78 14.81
CA MET A 113 -12.01 8.61 14.30
C MET A 113 -12.16 7.32 13.48
N GLN A 114 -11.18 6.97 12.63
CA GLN A 114 -11.22 5.76 11.83
C GLN A 114 -11.04 4.50 12.69
N ILE A 115 -10.22 4.56 13.75
CA ILE A 115 -10.09 3.47 14.72
C ILE A 115 -11.44 3.20 15.38
N ASN A 116 -12.13 4.25 15.87
CA ASN A 116 -13.44 4.11 16.47
C ASN A 116 -14.49 3.56 15.47
N ALA A 117 -14.42 4.00 14.20
CA ALA A 117 -15.32 3.49 13.16
C ALA A 117 -15.04 2.03 12.82
N ALA A 118 -13.76 1.60 12.80
CA ALA A 118 -13.37 0.22 12.55
C ALA A 118 -13.76 -0.70 13.72
N ALA A 119 -13.61 -0.22 14.96
CA ALA A 119 -14.00 -0.97 16.16
C ALA A 119 -15.51 -1.19 16.25
N ARG A 120 -16.31 -0.14 15.95
CA ARG A 120 -17.77 -0.20 16.06
C ARG A 120 -18.41 -1.06 14.98
N ASP A 121 -17.95 -0.92 13.73
CA ASP A 121 -18.54 -1.58 12.57
C ASP A 121 -17.45 -2.28 11.72
N PRO A 122 -16.82 -3.35 12.23
CA PRO A 122 -15.63 -3.96 11.60
C PRO A 122 -15.91 -4.59 10.24
N LEU A 123 -17.14 -4.99 9.95
CA LEU A 123 -17.55 -5.64 8.71
C LEU A 123 -18.38 -4.73 7.79
N LYS A 124 -18.56 -3.47 8.16
CA LYS A 124 -19.34 -2.53 7.35
C LYS A 124 -18.68 -2.34 6.00
N LYS A 125 -19.40 -2.67 4.93
CA LYS A 125 -18.92 -2.42 3.57
C LYS A 125 -18.69 -0.93 3.37
N ARG A 126 -17.46 -0.53 3.14
CA ARG A 126 -17.05 0.86 2.86
C ARG A 126 -16.72 0.99 1.38
N LYS A 127 -17.06 2.14 0.80
CA LYS A 127 -16.52 2.47 -0.53
C LYS A 127 -15.02 2.68 -0.35
N GLN A 128 -14.25 1.84 -1.00
CA GLN A 128 -12.80 1.96 -1.01
C GLN A 128 -12.42 2.87 -2.18
N ASP A 129 -12.27 4.16 -1.89
CA ASP A 129 -12.00 5.17 -2.92
C ASP A 129 -10.52 5.26 -3.32
N TRP A 130 -9.66 4.41 -2.72
CA TRP A 130 -8.23 4.40 -3.05
C TRP A 130 -7.94 4.12 -4.52
N ALA A 131 -8.81 3.36 -5.18
CA ALA A 131 -8.71 3.11 -6.62
C ALA A 131 -9.17 4.29 -7.50
N LYS A 132 -9.65 5.41 -6.93
CA LYS A 132 -10.32 6.46 -7.70
C LYS A 132 -9.61 7.82 -7.71
N THR A 133 -8.51 7.99 -7.00
CA THR A 133 -7.79 9.27 -6.92
C THR A 133 -6.36 9.14 -7.43
N GLY A 134 -6.10 9.60 -8.66
CA GLY A 134 -4.76 9.73 -9.19
C GLY A 134 -4.53 9.12 -10.58
N LYS A 135 -3.46 9.55 -11.24
CA LYS A 135 -3.11 9.15 -12.62
C LYS A 135 -2.83 7.64 -12.77
N PHE A 136 -2.42 6.96 -11.69
CA PHE A 136 -2.11 5.52 -11.72
C PHE A 136 -3.34 4.63 -11.95
N GLN A 137 -4.53 5.10 -11.61
CA GLN A 137 -5.78 4.34 -11.81
C GLN A 137 -6.08 4.03 -13.26
N THR A 138 -5.61 4.87 -14.16
CA THR A 138 -5.75 4.67 -15.59
C THR A 138 -4.86 3.53 -16.12
N LEU A 139 -3.93 3.04 -15.29
CA LEU A 139 -3.02 1.97 -15.63
C LEU A 139 -3.63 0.59 -15.33
N SER A 140 -3.53 -0.32 -16.27
CA SER A 140 -3.82 -1.74 -16.03
C SER A 140 -2.75 -2.38 -15.14
N SER A 141 -3.05 -3.55 -14.54
CA SER A 141 -2.06 -4.30 -13.74
C SER A 141 -0.79 -4.60 -14.54
N THR A 142 -0.92 -5.00 -15.81
CA THR A 142 0.22 -5.21 -16.71
C THR A 142 1.05 -3.94 -16.90
N GLN A 143 0.43 -2.78 -17.00
CA GLN A 143 1.14 -1.50 -17.12
C GLN A 143 1.86 -1.13 -15.82
N ILE A 144 1.27 -1.41 -14.67
CA ILE A 144 1.91 -1.24 -13.35
C ILE A 144 3.15 -2.15 -13.23
N GLU A 145 3.03 -3.43 -13.61
CA GLU A 145 4.17 -4.37 -13.60
C GLU A 145 5.32 -3.91 -14.51
N ILE A 146 5.01 -3.46 -15.73
CA ILE A 146 6.03 -2.92 -16.66
C ILE A 146 6.65 -1.65 -16.09
N LEU A 147 5.86 -0.75 -15.49
CA LEU A 147 6.38 0.45 -14.86
C LEU A 147 7.33 0.11 -13.69
N ARG A 148 7.00 -0.91 -12.89
CA ARG A 148 7.88 -1.45 -11.84
C ARG A 148 9.18 -1.99 -12.42
N SER A 149 9.11 -2.87 -13.44
CA SER A 149 10.30 -3.43 -14.10
C SER A 149 11.23 -2.32 -14.63
N ILE A 150 10.65 -1.21 -15.11
CA ILE A 150 11.42 -0.03 -15.51
C ILE A 150 12.10 0.62 -14.31
N ALA A 151 11.39 0.77 -13.19
CA ALA A 151 11.93 1.34 -11.96
C ALA A 151 13.03 0.47 -11.34
N ASP A 152 12.93 -0.85 -11.50
CA ASP A 152 13.94 -1.85 -11.11
C ASP A 152 15.17 -1.87 -12.07
N GLY A 153 15.17 -1.01 -13.09
CA GLY A 153 16.30 -0.85 -14.03
C GLY A 153 16.33 -1.83 -15.21
N MET A 154 15.31 -2.69 -15.37
CA MET A 154 15.25 -3.65 -16.47
C MET A 154 15.19 -2.94 -17.83
N SER A 155 15.94 -3.43 -18.84
CA SER A 155 15.85 -2.94 -20.20
C SER A 155 14.53 -3.36 -20.88
N THR A 156 14.18 -2.70 -21.99
CA THR A 156 12.99 -3.10 -22.79
C THR A 156 13.13 -4.55 -23.29
N VAL A 157 14.35 -4.95 -23.65
CA VAL A 157 14.68 -6.33 -24.09
C VAL A 157 14.42 -7.34 -22.96
N ASP A 158 14.90 -7.03 -21.75
CA ASP A 158 14.73 -7.93 -20.61
C ASP A 158 13.26 -8.05 -20.18
N ILE A 159 12.53 -6.94 -20.20
CA ILE A 159 11.07 -6.94 -19.93
C ILE A 159 10.34 -7.78 -21.00
N ALA A 160 10.70 -7.63 -22.28
CA ALA A 160 10.09 -8.39 -23.36
C ALA A 160 10.35 -9.89 -23.19
N LYS A 161 11.60 -10.28 -22.89
CA LYS A 161 11.98 -11.67 -22.62
C LYS A 161 11.25 -12.25 -21.40
N SER A 162 11.19 -11.52 -20.28
CA SER A 162 10.55 -12.01 -19.05
C SER A 162 9.04 -12.22 -19.21
N ARG A 163 8.42 -11.57 -20.20
CA ARG A 163 6.99 -11.64 -20.47
C ARG A 163 6.61 -12.42 -21.72
N ASP A 164 7.59 -12.99 -22.41
CA ASP A 164 7.43 -13.72 -23.67
C ASP A 164 6.65 -12.91 -24.74
N VAL A 165 7.04 -11.66 -24.93
CA VAL A 165 6.47 -10.75 -25.93
C VAL A 165 7.56 -10.03 -26.73
N SER A 166 7.18 -9.37 -27.83
CA SER A 166 8.14 -8.59 -28.62
C SER A 166 8.51 -7.27 -27.92
N GLU A 167 9.73 -6.79 -28.13
CA GLU A 167 10.20 -5.47 -27.68
C GLU A 167 9.26 -4.35 -28.15
N GLN A 168 8.79 -4.43 -29.38
CA GLN A 168 7.83 -3.47 -29.95
C GLN A 168 6.51 -3.42 -29.16
N SER A 169 6.06 -4.56 -28.60
CA SER A 169 4.87 -4.61 -27.75
C SER A 169 5.11 -3.86 -26.43
N ILE A 170 6.31 -4.03 -25.83
CA ILE A 170 6.69 -3.30 -24.62
C ILE A 170 6.81 -1.80 -24.90
N GLU A 171 7.44 -1.39 -26.00
CA GLU A 171 7.55 0.02 -26.39
C GLU A 171 6.16 0.68 -26.54
N LYS A 172 5.23 0.02 -27.24
CA LYS A 172 3.83 0.50 -27.34
C LYS A 172 3.17 0.62 -25.98
N THR A 173 3.46 -0.30 -25.07
CA THR A 173 2.90 -0.25 -23.70
C THR A 173 3.52 0.89 -22.89
N ILE A 174 4.83 1.11 -22.99
CA ILE A 174 5.52 2.24 -22.40
C ILE A 174 4.92 3.57 -22.88
N GLN A 175 4.67 3.73 -24.19
CA GLN A 175 4.03 4.92 -24.74
C GLN A 175 2.61 5.13 -24.17
N ARG A 176 1.84 4.05 -23.95
CA ARG A 176 0.52 4.14 -23.31
C ARG A 176 0.63 4.55 -21.85
N ILE A 177 1.60 4.00 -21.10
CA ILE A 177 1.88 4.40 -19.72
C ILE A 177 2.20 5.90 -19.66
N CYS A 178 3.10 6.39 -20.53
CA CYS A 178 3.43 7.80 -20.59
C CYS A 178 2.22 8.68 -20.85
N ARG A 179 1.36 8.28 -21.78
CA ARG A 179 0.12 9.01 -22.09
C ARG A 179 -0.82 9.03 -20.90
N ASN A 180 -1.03 7.90 -20.24
CA ASN A 180 -1.92 7.79 -19.08
C ASN A 180 -1.41 8.58 -17.87
N LEU A 181 -0.09 8.63 -17.68
CA LEU A 181 0.55 9.43 -16.62
C LEU A 181 0.79 10.89 -17.01
N GLU A 182 0.40 11.30 -18.24
CA GLU A 182 0.65 12.62 -18.79
C GLU A 182 2.13 13.02 -18.80
N ILE A 183 3.01 12.02 -19.03
CA ILE A 183 4.45 12.25 -19.18
C ILE A 183 4.69 12.74 -20.61
N PRO A 184 5.24 13.96 -20.80
CA PRO A 184 5.50 14.49 -22.14
C PRO A 184 6.57 13.65 -22.85
N ILE A 185 6.29 13.34 -24.12
CA ILE A 185 7.26 12.69 -25.00
C ILE A 185 8.01 13.82 -25.74
N THR A 186 9.11 14.25 -25.15
CA THR A 186 9.93 15.34 -25.68
C THR A 186 11.37 14.84 -25.87
N ASN A 187 12.10 15.44 -26.84
CA ASN A 187 13.48 15.04 -27.12
C ASN A 187 14.49 15.53 -26.06
N ASP A 188 14.10 16.48 -25.22
CA ASP A 188 14.94 17.12 -24.21
C ASP A 188 14.94 16.36 -22.86
N ARG A 189 14.06 15.39 -22.67
CA ARG A 189 13.96 14.61 -21.44
C ARG A 189 13.98 13.12 -21.70
N ASN A 190 14.80 12.42 -20.93
CA ASN A 190 14.81 10.94 -20.98
C ASN A 190 13.49 10.40 -20.41
N GLN A 191 12.66 9.87 -21.30
CA GLN A 191 11.35 9.32 -20.98
C GLN A 191 11.42 8.23 -19.90
N ARG A 192 12.46 7.41 -19.93
CA ARG A 192 12.64 6.32 -18.96
C ARG A 192 12.88 6.87 -17.55
N ILE A 193 13.66 7.94 -17.42
CA ILE A 193 13.88 8.63 -16.14
C ILE A 193 12.56 9.22 -15.62
N GLN A 194 11.73 9.79 -16.51
CA GLN A 194 10.43 10.33 -16.09
C GLN A 194 9.49 9.21 -15.56
N LEU A 195 9.52 8.02 -16.17
CA LEU A 195 8.75 6.87 -15.69
C LEU A 195 9.25 6.39 -14.32
N VAL A 196 10.56 6.29 -14.13
CA VAL A 196 11.17 5.96 -12.83
C VAL A 196 10.73 6.97 -11.77
N ARG A 197 10.80 8.25 -12.06
CA ARG A 197 10.33 9.31 -11.14
C ARG A 197 8.83 9.17 -10.84
N ALA A 198 8.02 8.91 -11.86
CA ALA A 198 6.59 8.71 -11.68
C ALA A 198 6.31 7.51 -10.76
N PHE A 199 7.04 6.40 -10.94
CA PHE A 199 6.91 5.22 -10.06
C PHE A 199 7.22 5.58 -8.60
N PHE A 200 8.38 6.19 -8.33
CA PHE A 200 8.76 6.56 -6.96
C PHE A 200 7.82 7.59 -6.35
N PHE A 201 7.33 8.56 -7.14
CA PHE A 201 6.29 9.48 -6.67
C PHE A 201 4.99 8.75 -6.29
N GLY A 202 4.58 7.77 -7.10
CA GLY A 202 3.42 6.91 -6.81
C GLY A 202 3.64 6.01 -5.59
N ALA A 203 4.87 5.56 -5.38
CA ALA A 203 5.30 4.80 -4.21
C ALA A 203 5.44 5.67 -2.93
N GLY A 204 5.19 6.98 -3.05
CA GLY A 204 5.20 7.86 -1.88
C GLY A 204 6.52 8.57 -1.62
N HIS A 205 7.54 8.40 -2.45
CA HIS A 205 8.79 9.14 -2.33
C HIS A 205 8.66 10.54 -2.94
N GLU A 206 9.19 11.54 -2.25
CA GLU A 206 9.37 12.89 -2.80
C GLU A 206 10.72 12.93 -3.53
N ILE A 207 10.71 13.28 -4.83
CA ILE A 207 11.89 13.35 -5.70
C ILE A 207 12.05 14.77 -6.20
#